data_1f22c9aba64f752ba6d598a8bdd6a863
#
_entry.id   1f22c9aba64f752ba6d598a8bdd6a863
#
_cell.length_a   1.000
_cell.length_b   1.000
_cell.length_c   1.000
_cell.angle_alpha   90.00
_cell.angle_beta   90.00
_cell.angle_gamma   90.00
#
_symmetry.space_group_name_H-M   'P 1'
#
loop_
_entity.id
_entity.type
_entity.pdbx_description
1 polymer ?
#
loop_
_entity_poly.entity_id
_entity_poly.type
_entity_poly.pdbx_seq_one_letter_code
_entity_poly.pdbx_strand_id
1 'polypeptide(L)'
;MLRDNEKANLYWRRYLSMDNSEIVDLFVGQLMSTLECADCSFKSTTFDPFWDLSLPIPKKPNVNILDCLNLFTSKEELDGDERATALEYDSEKGCTWSVGRLRRHLLAKYSYEKTCTR
;
A
#
# COMPACT_ATOMS: atom_id res chain seq x y z
N MET A 1 15.72 -11.67 4.27
CA MET A 1 14.44 -10.92 4.17
C MET A 1 14.52 -9.95 2.99
N LEU A 2 13.61 -10.03 2.04
CA LEU A 2 13.61 -9.16 0.86
C LEU A 2 13.33 -7.71 1.27
N ARG A 3 14.02 -6.75 0.64
CA ARG A 3 13.72 -5.32 0.80
C ARG A 3 12.38 -4.99 0.13
N ASP A 4 11.73 -3.91 0.56
CA ASP A 4 10.42 -3.52 0.04
C ASP A 4 10.40 -3.34 -1.48
N ASN A 5 11.47 -2.77 -2.06
CA ASN A 5 11.62 -2.64 -3.51
C ASN A 5 11.67 -4.00 -4.24
N GLU A 6 12.33 -5.00 -3.66
CA GLU A 6 12.42 -6.34 -4.23
C GLU A 6 11.07 -7.06 -4.16
N LYS A 7 10.35 -6.89 -3.05
CA LYS A 7 8.98 -7.39 -2.90
C LYS A 7 8.03 -6.71 -3.89
N ALA A 8 8.07 -5.39 -4.01
CA ALA A 8 7.26 -4.64 -4.95
C ALA A 8 7.45 -5.12 -6.38
N ASN A 9 8.71 -5.30 -6.81
CA ASN A 9 9.05 -5.83 -8.13
C ASN A 9 8.55 -7.26 -8.34
N LEU A 10 8.67 -8.11 -7.34
CA LEU A 10 8.19 -9.49 -7.41
C LEU A 10 6.67 -9.55 -7.60
N TYR A 11 5.91 -8.77 -6.81
CA TYR A 11 4.45 -8.69 -6.92
C TYR A 11 4.01 -8.10 -8.25
N TRP A 12 4.72 -7.08 -8.75
CA TRP A 12 4.44 -6.47 -10.05
C TRP A 12 4.67 -7.44 -11.21
N ARG A 13 5.78 -8.16 -11.22
CA ARG A 13 6.05 -9.20 -12.24
C ARG A 13 5.00 -10.32 -12.20
N ARG A 14 4.58 -10.71 -11.01
CA ARG A 14 3.52 -11.72 -10.84
C ARG A 14 2.20 -11.24 -11.44
N TYR A 15 1.83 -9.98 -11.20
CA TYR A 15 0.65 -9.37 -11.80
C TYR A 15 0.74 -9.35 -13.32
N LEU A 16 1.85 -8.88 -13.89
CA LEU A 16 2.08 -8.83 -15.34
C LEU A 16 2.09 -10.23 -15.99
N SER A 17 2.47 -11.26 -15.27
CA SER A 17 2.42 -12.64 -15.80
C SER A 17 0.99 -13.13 -16.03
N MET A 18 0.02 -12.56 -15.32
CA MET A 18 -1.40 -12.94 -15.44
C MET A 18 -2.17 -12.01 -16.36
N ASP A 19 -1.83 -10.74 -16.41
CA ASP A 19 -2.63 -9.71 -17.10
C ASP A 19 -1.72 -8.60 -17.67
N ASN A 20 -0.99 -8.91 -18.74
CA ASN A 20 -0.09 -7.97 -19.40
C ASN A 20 -0.72 -7.42 -20.68
N SER A 21 -0.85 -6.09 -20.78
CA SER A 21 -1.35 -5.38 -21.95
C SER A 21 -0.87 -3.93 -21.97
N GLU A 22 -0.99 -3.26 -23.12
CA GLU A 22 -0.70 -1.82 -23.24
C GLU A 22 -1.61 -0.98 -22.33
N ILE A 23 -2.84 -1.43 -22.10
CA ILE A 23 -3.79 -0.77 -21.18
C ILE A 23 -3.29 -0.87 -19.74
N VAL A 24 -2.79 -2.02 -19.31
CA VAL A 24 -2.16 -2.20 -18.00
C VAL A 24 -0.98 -1.26 -17.84
N ASP A 25 -0.14 -1.13 -18.88
CA ASP A 25 1.01 -0.23 -18.85
C ASP A 25 0.64 1.24 -18.66
N LEU A 26 -0.50 1.66 -19.21
CA LEU A 26 -0.96 3.05 -19.14
C LEU A 26 -1.76 3.35 -17.85
N PHE A 27 -2.62 2.45 -17.41
CA PHE A 27 -3.63 2.73 -16.40
C PHE A 27 -3.39 2.08 -15.04
N VAL A 28 -2.65 0.98 -14.96
CA VAL A 28 -2.45 0.27 -13.70
C VAL A 28 -1.23 0.80 -12.95
N GLY A 29 -1.44 1.14 -11.69
CA GLY A 29 -0.37 1.49 -10.75
C GLY A 29 -0.23 0.44 -9.65
N GLN A 30 0.74 0.64 -8.77
CA GLN A 30 0.95 -0.20 -7.60
C GLN A 30 0.85 0.62 -6.32
N LEU A 31 0.09 0.12 -5.38
CA LEU A 31 -0.10 0.67 -4.05
C LEU A 31 0.69 -0.15 -3.04
N MET A 32 1.50 0.51 -2.22
CA MET A 32 2.14 -0.09 -1.06
C MET A 32 1.39 0.31 0.20
N SER A 33 0.86 -0.66 0.92
CA SER A 33 0.20 -0.45 2.19
C SER A 33 1.05 -1.02 3.31
N THR A 34 1.43 -0.18 4.28
CA THR A 34 2.23 -0.58 5.43
C THR A 34 1.39 -0.46 6.69
N LEU A 35 1.22 -1.58 7.38
CA LEU A 35 0.58 -1.65 8.68
C LEU A 35 1.66 -1.76 9.75
N GLU A 36 1.65 -0.88 10.72
CA GLU A 36 2.62 -0.81 11.81
C GLU A 36 1.92 -0.99 13.16
N CYS A 37 2.41 -1.94 13.95
CA CYS A 37 1.95 -2.10 15.33
C CYS A 37 2.46 -0.95 16.20
N ALA A 38 1.56 -0.34 16.98
CA ALA A 38 1.92 0.75 17.87
C ALA A 38 2.79 0.31 19.05
N ASP A 39 2.63 -0.93 19.51
CA ASP A 39 3.32 -1.44 20.70
C ASP A 39 4.72 -1.97 20.40
N CYS A 40 4.84 -2.80 19.35
CA CYS A 40 6.11 -3.47 19.05
C CYS A 40 6.81 -2.94 17.81
N SER A 41 6.22 -1.95 17.12
CA SER A 41 6.75 -1.34 15.87
C SER A 41 6.96 -2.34 14.73
N PHE A 42 6.37 -3.54 14.82
CA PHE A 42 6.39 -4.51 13.73
C PHE A 42 5.66 -3.94 12.51
N LYS A 43 6.22 -4.15 11.32
CA LYS A 43 5.65 -3.67 10.05
C LYS A 43 5.29 -4.82 9.14
N SER A 44 4.06 -4.81 8.67
CA SER A 44 3.58 -5.66 7.59
C SER A 44 3.32 -4.80 6.36
N THR A 45 3.91 -5.16 5.23
CA THR A 45 3.80 -4.40 3.98
C THR A 45 3.21 -5.26 2.89
N THR A 46 2.17 -4.75 2.23
CA THR A 46 1.51 -5.37 1.08
C THR A 46 1.64 -4.49 -0.16
N PHE A 47 1.60 -5.11 -1.34
CA PHE A 47 1.72 -4.45 -2.63
C PHE A 47 0.58 -4.92 -3.52
N ASP A 48 -0.31 -3.99 -3.88
CA ASP A 48 -1.51 -4.29 -4.64
C ASP A 48 -1.58 -3.47 -5.93
N PRO A 49 -1.94 -4.06 -7.08
CA PRO A 49 -2.21 -3.30 -8.29
C PRO A 49 -3.53 -2.54 -8.13
N PHE A 50 -3.64 -1.36 -8.76
CA PHE A 50 -4.87 -0.61 -8.81
C PHE A 50 -5.13 -0.02 -10.21
N TRP A 51 -6.39 0.00 -10.61
CA TRP A 51 -6.88 0.65 -11.82
C TRP A 51 -7.42 2.04 -11.52
N ASP A 52 -8.02 2.20 -10.36
CA ASP A 52 -8.61 3.42 -9.84
C ASP A 52 -8.34 3.56 -8.34
N LEU A 53 -8.44 4.76 -7.83
CA LEU A 53 -8.28 5.06 -6.41
C LEU A 53 -9.54 5.76 -5.90
N SER A 54 -10.16 5.20 -4.88
CA SER A 54 -11.20 5.89 -4.11
C SER A 54 -10.55 6.85 -3.13
N LEU A 55 -10.56 8.14 -3.46
CA LEU A 55 -9.91 9.17 -2.66
C LEU A 55 -10.90 9.77 -1.65
N PRO A 56 -10.49 9.93 -0.38
CA PRO A 56 -11.28 10.66 0.60
C PRO A 56 -11.28 12.16 0.26
N ILE A 57 -12.40 12.81 0.49
CA ILE A 57 -12.55 14.27 0.30
C ILE A 57 -12.47 14.94 1.67
N PRO A 58 -11.42 15.76 1.93
CA PRO A 58 -11.31 16.45 3.21
C PRO A 58 -12.42 17.50 3.38
N LYS A 59 -12.88 17.65 4.61
CA LYS A 59 -13.92 18.62 4.99
C LYS A 59 -13.31 20.02 5.16
N LYS A 60 -12.98 20.67 4.06
CA LYS A 60 -12.48 22.05 4.04
C LYS A 60 -12.99 22.80 2.80
N PRO A 61 -13.02 24.15 2.80
CA PRO A 61 -13.33 24.90 1.59
C PRO A 61 -12.21 24.74 0.54
N ASN A 62 -12.56 24.82 -0.74
CA ASN A 62 -11.62 24.82 -1.87
C ASN A 62 -10.69 23.58 -1.91
N VAL A 63 -11.28 22.38 -1.90
CA VAL A 63 -10.56 21.12 -2.01
C VAL A 63 -10.02 20.93 -3.44
N ASN A 64 -8.76 20.52 -3.53
CA ASN A 64 -8.13 20.10 -4.79
C ASN A 64 -7.71 18.62 -4.73
N ILE A 65 -7.28 18.08 -5.88
CA ILE A 65 -6.88 16.68 -5.97
C ILE A 65 -5.66 16.34 -5.09
N LEU A 66 -4.73 17.26 -4.92
CA LEU A 66 -3.56 17.06 -4.06
C LEU A 66 -3.96 16.92 -2.58
N ASP A 67 -4.97 17.66 -2.15
CA ASP A 67 -5.52 17.52 -0.79
C ASP A 67 -6.09 16.13 -0.56
N CYS A 68 -6.80 15.58 -1.54
CA CYS A 68 -7.36 14.23 -1.48
C CYS A 68 -6.26 13.16 -1.47
N LEU A 69 -5.23 13.31 -2.30
CA LEU A 69 -4.08 12.40 -2.34
C LEU A 69 -3.28 12.45 -1.02
N ASN A 70 -3.05 13.63 -0.48
CA ASN A 70 -2.36 13.81 0.79
C ASN A 70 -3.13 13.15 1.94
N LEU A 71 -4.45 13.29 1.95
CA LEU A 71 -5.28 12.62 2.95
C LEU A 71 -5.25 11.10 2.77
N PHE A 72 -5.32 10.60 1.54
CA PHE A 72 -5.24 9.17 1.23
C PHE A 72 -3.91 8.53 1.67
N THR A 73 -2.79 9.24 1.52
CA THR A 73 -1.45 8.76 1.88
C THR A 73 -1.03 9.12 3.30
N SER A 74 -1.90 9.79 4.05
CA SER A 74 -1.63 10.09 5.45
C SER A 74 -1.65 8.84 6.31
N LYS A 75 -0.94 8.90 7.44
CA LYS A 75 -0.95 7.83 8.44
C LYS A 75 -2.27 7.89 9.21
N GLU A 76 -2.97 6.77 9.27
CA GLU A 76 -4.22 6.64 10.03
C GLU A 76 -4.11 5.56 11.11
N GLU A 77 -4.80 5.73 12.20
CA GLU A 77 -4.92 4.72 13.25
C GLU A 77 -6.17 3.86 12.98
N LEU A 78 -5.98 2.55 13.05
CA LEU A 78 -7.07 1.59 12.90
C LEU A 78 -7.66 1.28 14.26
N ASP A 79 -8.96 1.45 14.39
CA ASP A 79 -9.72 1.14 15.60
C ASP A 79 -10.94 0.24 15.28
N GLY A 80 -11.63 -0.23 16.33
CA GLY A 80 -12.84 -1.02 16.18
C GLY A 80 -12.65 -2.31 15.35
N ASP A 81 -13.51 -2.51 14.37
CA ASP A 81 -13.56 -3.71 13.53
C ASP A 81 -12.32 -3.86 12.62
N GLU A 82 -11.74 -2.75 12.19
CA GLU A 82 -10.52 -2.73 11.37
C GLU A 82 -9.31 -3.26 12.15
N ARG A 83 -9.28 -3.04 13.47
CA ARG A 83 -8.28 -3.55 14.39
C ARG A 83 -8.31 -5.09 14.50
N ALA A 84 -9.49 -5.69 14.51
CA ALA A 84 -9.65 -7.14 14.61
C ALA A 84 -9.03 -7.86 13.40
N THR A 85 -9.17 -7.31 12.21
CA THR A 85 -8.56 -7.84 10.98
C THR A 85 -7.04 -7.80 11.03
N ALA A 86 -6.46 -6.78 11.62
CA ALA A 86 -5.01 -6.67 11.81
C ALA A 86 -4.47 -7.70 12.81
N LEU A 87 -5.23 -8.04 13.84
CA LEU A 87 -4.85 -9.04 14.86
C LEU A 87 -4.79 -10.47 14.30
N GLU A 88 -5.66 -10.80 13.35
CA GLU A 88 -5.76 -12.15 12.79
C GLU A 88 -4.55 -12.50 11.90
N TYR A 89 -3.91 -11.50 11.31
CA TYR A 89 -2.80 -11.71 10.37
C TYR A 89 -1.47 -12.05 11.05
N ASP A 90 -1.27 -11.75 12.31
CA ASP A 90 0.05 -11.85 12.96
C ASP A 90 0.10 -12.73 14.22
N SER A 91 -0.87 -13.62 14.42
CA SER A 91 -0.88 -14.58 15.53
C SER A 91 0.33 -15.52 15.53
N GLU A 92 0.98 -15.72 14.38
CA GLU A 92 2.16 -16.57 14.26
C GLU A 92 3.45 -15.94 14.81
N LYS A 93 3.50 -14.62 14.99
CA LYS A 93 4.71 -13.90 15.41
C LYS A 93 4.67 -13.39 16.85
N GLY A 94 3.62 -13.69 17.59
CA GLY A 94 3.52 -13.37 19.02
C GLY A 94 3.32 -11.88 19.34
N CYS A 95 3.03 -11.04 18.35
CA CYS A 95 2.67 -9.65 18.55
C CYS A 95 1.15 -9.52 18.68
N THR A 96 0.68 -9.14 19.84
CA THR A 96 -0.72 -8.75 20.04
C THR A 96 -0.88 -7.29 19.69
N TRP A 97 -1.46 -7.02 18.52
CA TRP A 97 -1.68 -5.66 18.05
C TRP A 97 -2.75 -4.97 18.91
N SER A 98 -2.35 -4.02 19.71
CA SER A 98 -3.29 -3.21 20.47
C SER A 98 -3.85 -2.05 19.67
N VAL A 99 -3.03 -1.41 18.83
CA VAL A 99 -3.40 -0.36 17.87
C VAL A 99 -2.55 -0.51 16.62
N GLY A 100 -3.19 -0.56 15.45
CA GLY A 100 -2.52 -0.56 14.15
C GLY A 100 -2.50 0.84 13.54
N ARG A 101 -1.40 1.20 12.87
CA ARG A 101 -1.27 2.41 12.06
C ARG A 101 -1.09 2.03 10.61
N LEU A 102 -2.00 2.47 9.77
CA LEU A 102 -1.95 2.22 8.33
C LEU A 102 -1.39 3.42 7.58
N ARG A 103 -0.50 3.17 6.65
CA ARG A 103 -0.02 4.16 5.70
C ARG A 103 0.01 3.60 4.29
N ARG A 104 -0.47 4.38 3.34
CA ARG A 104 -0.49 4.03 1.92
C ARG A 104 0.50 4.89 1.15
N HIS A 105 1.19 4.28 0.20
CA HIS A 105 2.12 4.95 -0.70
C HIS A 105 1.82 4.56 -2.14
N LEU A 106 1.75 5.55 -3.02
CA LEU A 106 1.69 5.33 -4.46
C LEU A 106 3.11 5.12 -4.98
N LEU A 107 3.35 3.99 -5.64
CA LEU A 107 4.65 3.69 -6.20
C LEU A 107 4.74 4.18 -7.65
N ALA A 108 5.84 4.88 -7.96
CA ALA A 108 6.06 5.38 -9.32
C ALA A 108 6.40 4.23 -10.27
N LYS A 109 5.64 4.12 -11.36
CA LYS A 109 5.74 3.06 -12.37
C LYS A 109 7.14 2.98 -13.00
N TYR A 110 7.78 4.11 -13.21
CA TYR A 110 9.09 4.21 -13.86
C TYR A 110 10.28 3.70 -13.05
N SER A 111 10.12 3.47 -11.75
CA SER A 111 11.20 2.89 -10.93
C SER A 111 11.47 1.43 -11.25
N TYR A 112 10.54 0.74 -11.93
CA TYR A 112 10.62 -0.68 -12.24
C TYR A 112 11.28 -0.98 -13.60
N GLU A 113 11.20 -0.06 -14.56
CA GLU A 113 11.76 -0.25 -15.90
C GLU A 113 13.30 -0.19 -15.93
N LYS A 114 13.92 0.59 -15.04
CA LYS A 114 15.37 0.74 -14.98
C LYS A 114 16.13 -0.48 -14.44
N THR A 115 15.44 -1.45 -13.84
CA THR A 115 16.06 -2.67 -13.32
C THR A 115 15.93 -3.88 -14.24
N CYS A 116 15.17 -3.78 -15.32
CA CYS A 116 14.95 -4.89 -16.28
C CYS A 116 15.84 -4.85 -17.54
N THR A 117 16.72 -3.85 -17.69
CA THR A 117 17.65 -3.77 -18.83
C THR A 117 19.09 -3.90 -18.37
N ARG A 118 19.42 -5.07 -17.80
CA ARG A 118 20.79 -5.63 -17.79
C ARG A 118 20.75 -7.11 -17.50
#